data_841fcf678886f0393a8242b7ddc41107
#
_entry.id   841fcf678886f0393a8242b7ddc41107
#
_cell.length_a   1.000
_cell.length_b   1.000
_cell.length_c   1.000
_cell.angle_alpha   90.00
_cell.angle_beta   90.00
_cell.angle_gamma   90.00
#
_symmetry.space_group_name_H-M   'P 1'
#
loop_
_entity.id
_entity.type
_entity.pdbx_description
1 polymer ?
#
loop_
_entity_poly.entity_id
_entity_poly.type
_entity_poly.pdbx_seq_one_letter_code
_entity_poly.pdbx_strand_id
1 'polypeptide(L)'
;PIMIYGIGPIPEMGVEGAAYATVIGQVVSAVLLFVFHIKMNKEFEHNVKYMKPDGGIIREIYAIGLPAIIAQALMSIMVYVMNLILKFSPSAQTAYGLFYKVQQFVLFLAFGLRDAITPIIAFAYGMHSKKRIQDGIRYGLIYTIVLMIVGVAITEIFPGAFATLFNAGQSREYFIGAMRIISISFI
;
A
#
# COMPACT_ATOMS: atom_id res chain seq x y z
N PRO A 1 -19.20 -2.04 5.84
CA PRO A 1 -20.08 -2.63 6.88
C PRO A 1 -21.53 -2.72 6.42
N ILE A 2 -22.10 -1.68 5.78
CA ILE A 2 -23.53 -1.59 5.43
C ILE A 2 -24.01 -2.77 4.58
N MET A 3 -23.28 -3.11 3.52
CA MET A 3 -23.62 -4.22 2.61
C MET A 3 -23.24 -5.60 3.16
N ILE A 4 -22.33 -5.66 4.15
CA ILE A 4 -21.96 -6.93 4.79
C ILE A 4 -23.02 -7.37 5.78
N TYR A 5 -23.49 -6.44 6.64
CA TYR A 5 -24.39 -6.73 7.74
C TYR A 5 -25.85 -6.41 7.43
N GLY A 6 -26.15 -5.77 6.29
CA GLY A 6 -27.49 -5.37 5.92
C GLY A 6 -28.05 -4.27 6.84
N ILE A 7 -27.85 -3.02 6.50
CA ILE A 7 -28.38 -1.90 7.30
C ILE A 7 -29.43 -1.15 6.48
N GLY A 8 -30.63 -1.01 7.03
CA GLY A 8 -31.76 -0.32 6.41
C GLY A 8 -32.38 -1.12 5.26
N PRO A 9 -32.57 -0.54 4.06
CA PRO A 9 -33.19 -1.24 2.94
C PRO A 9 -32.25 -2.21 2.19
N ILE A 10 -30.99 -2.30 2.60
CA ILE A 10 -29.99 -3.13 1.95
C ILE A 10 -29.94 -4.50 2.64
N PRO A 11 -30.15 -5.61 1.91
CA PRO A 11 -30.08 -6.95 2.47
C PRO A 11 -28.66 -7.32 2.92
N GLU A 12 -28.54 -8.20 3.89
CA GLU A 12 -27.28 -8.79 4.30
C GLU A 12 -26.69 -9.63 3.16
N MET A 13 -25.53 -9.22 2.65
CA MET A 13 -24.86 -9.87 1.52
C MET A 13 -23.52 -10.52 1.90
N GLY A 14 -23.11 -10.45 3.16
CA GLY A 14 -21.87 -11.07 3.64
C GLY A 14 -20.64 -10.69 2.83
N VAL A 15 -19.89 -11.69 2.38
CA VAL A 15 -18.63 -11.50 1.61
C VAL A 15 -18.90 -10.85 0.25
N GLU A 16 -20.00 -11.19 -0.42
CA GLU A 16 -20.40 -10.59 -1.70
C GLU A 16 -20.67 -9.09 -1.53
N GLY A 17 -21.29 -8.69 -0.42
CA GLY A 17 -21.51 -7.29 -0.08
C GLY A 17 -20.21 -6.48 0.06
N ALA A 18 -19.14 -7.09 0.56
CA ALA A 18 -17.82 -6.46 0.62
C ALA A 18 -17.24 -6.23 -0.78
N ALA A 19 -17.40 -7.19 -1.70
CA ALA A 19 -16.95 -7.08 -3.09
C ALA A 19 -17.72 -5.95 -3.83
N TYR A 20 -19.03 -5.93 -3.74
CA TYR A 20 -19.85 -4.87 -4.35
C TYR A 20 -19.51 -3.48 -3.79
N ALA A 21 -19.34 -3.36 -2.47
CA ALA A 21 -18.96 -2.10 -1.84
C ALA A 21 -17.62 -1.57 -2.36
N THR A 22 -16.66 -2.47 -2.58
CA THR A 22 -15.35 -2.10 -3.13
C THR A 22 -15.47 -1.61 -4.57
N VAL A 23 -16.20 -2.32 -5.43
CA VAL A 23 -16.41 -1.92 -6.83
C VAL A 23 -17.14 -0.58 -6.91
N ILE A 24 -18.22 -0.40 -6.15
CA ILE A 24 -18.97 0.87 -6.11
C ILE A 24 -18.05 2.01 -5.65
N GLY A 25 -17.26 1.81 -4.59
CA GLY A 25 -16.31 2.80 -4.10
C GLY A 25 -15.27 3.20 -5.15
N GLN A 26 -14.73 2.24 -5.89
CA GLN A 26 -13.79 2.50 -6.98
C GLN A 26 -14.43 3.26 -8.14
N VAL A 27 -15.64 2.87 -8.55
CA VAL A 27 -16.37 3.56 -9.63
C VAL A 27 -16.69 4.99 -9.23
N VAL A 28 -17.21 5.21 -8.03
CA VAL A 28 -17.52 6.56 -7.52
C VAL A 28 -16.25 7.41 -7.46
N SER A 29 -15.15 6.86 -6.94
CA SER A 29 -13.85 7.56 -6.90
C SER A 29 -13.35 7.92 -8.29
N ALA A 30 -13.44 6.99 -9.26
CA ALA A 30 -13.03 7.22 -10.63
C ALA A 30 -13.86 8.33 -11.29
N VAL A 31 -15.18 8.31 -11.12
CA VAL A 31 -16.08 9.34 -11.64
C VAL A 31 -15.81 10.71 -11.02
N LEU A 32 -15.63 10.77 -9.70
CA LEU A 32 -15.30 12.01 -9.01
C LEU A 32 -13.97 12.59 -9.48
N LEU A 33 -12.92 11.76 -9.53
CA LEU A 33 -11.60 12.17 -10.00
C LEU A 33 -11.64 12.65 -11.46
N PHE A 34 -12.41 11.97 -12.31
CA PHE A 34 -12.59 12.37 -13.71
C PHE A 34 -13.29 13.73 -13.82
N VAL A 35 -14.36 13.95 -13.06
CA VAL A 35 -15.06 15.25 -13.01
C VAL A 35 -14.16 16.35 -12.49
N PHE A 36 -13.39 16.10 -11.42
CA PHE A 36 -12.41 17.06 -10.89
C PHE A 36 -11.32 17.35 -11.91
N HIS A 37 -10.82 16.32 -12.58
CA HIS A 37 -9.80 16.47 -13.62
C HIS A 37 -10.28 17.42 -14.75
N ILE A 38 -11.48 17.21 -15.26
CA ILE A 38 -12.03 18.06 -16.33
C ILE A 38 -12.32 19.49 -15.86
N LYS A 39 -12.88 19.66 -14.62
CA LYS A 39 -13.32 20.97 -14.15
C LYS A 39 -12.24 21.83 -13.54
N MET A 40 -11.28 21.22 -12.84
CA MET A 40 -10.30 21.94 -12.03
C MET A 40 -8.91 21.96 -12.67
N ASN A 41 -8.58 20.94 -13.44
CA ASN A 41 -7.24 20.82 -14.02
C ASN A 41 -7.16 21.57 -15.37
N LYS A 42 -6.96 22.87 -15.31
CA LYS A 42 -6.88 23.75 -16.49
C LYS A 42 -5.54 23.68 -17.21
N GLU A 43 -4.56 23.01 -16.63
CA GLU A 43 -3.21 22.89 -17.21
C GLU A 43 -3.13 21.87 -18.35
N PHE A 44 -4.14 21.01 -18.46
CA PHE A 44 -4.21 19.97 -19.50
C PHE A 44 -5.24 20.31 -20.56
N GLU A 45 -4.85 20.23 -21.80
CA GLU A 45 -5.78 20.31 -22.96
C GLU A 45 -6.50 18.98 -23.14
N HIS A 46 -7.81 18.97 -22.91
CA HIS A 46 -8.69 17.79 -22.98
C HIS A 46 -9.15 17.51 -24.43
N ASN A 47 -8.22 17.48 -25.39
CA ASN A 47 -8.58 17.24 -26.78
C ASN A 47 -8.22 15.78 -27.18
N VAL A 48 -9.19 15.07 -27.67
CA VAL A 48 -9.06 13.66 -28.14
C VAL A 48 -7.97 13.53 -29.22
N LYS A 49 -7.65 14.60 -29.94
CA LYS A 49 -6.56 14.62 -30.93
C LYS A 49 -5.19 14.24 -30.34
N TYR A 50 -4.97 14.53 -29.05
CA TYR A 50 -3.72 14.21 -28.36
C TYR A 50 -3.67 12.79 -27.78
N MET A 51 -4.77 12.02 -27.85
CA MET A 51 -4.83 10.63 -27.41
C MET A 51 -4.21 9.64 -28.42
N LYS A 52 -3.47 10.13 -29.42
CA LYS A 52 -2.76 9.23 -30.34
C LYS A 52 -1.60 8.55 -29.60
N PRO A 53 -1.50 7.22 -29.70
CA PRO A 53 -0.40 6.49 -29.09
C PRO A 53 0.92 6.89 -29.77
N ASP A 54 1.88 7.37 -28.97
CA ASP A 54 3.25 7.65 -29.39
C ASP A 54 4.17 6.55 -28.86
N GLY A 55 4.88 5.88 -29.78
CA GLY A 55 5.76 4.77 -29.42
C GLY A 55 6.95 5.20 -28.55
N GLY A 56 7.42 6.43 -28.68
CA GLY A 56 8.48 6.99 -27.84
C GLY A 56 8.03 7.14 -26.39
N ILE A 57 6.89 7.78 -26.19
CA ILE A 57 6.29 7.98 -24.86
C ILE A 57 5.94 6.63 -24.21
N ILE A 58 5.37 5.70 -24.96
CA ILE A 58 5.05 4.34 -24.48
C ILE A 58 6.32 3.65 -23.99
N ARG A 59 7.42 3.71 -24.76
CA ARG A 59 8.70 3.11 -24.38
C ARG A 59 9.24 3.71 -23.08
N GLU A 60 9.17 5.02 -22.90
CA GLU A 60 9.61 5.68 -21.66
C GLU A 60 8.76 5.27 -20.46
N ILE A 61 7.44 5.19 -20.61
CA ILE A 61 6.52 4.71 -19.57
C ILE A 61 6.91 3.29 -19.15
N TYR A 62 7.12 2.38 -20.10
CA TYR A 62 7.49 1.01 -19.79
C TYR A 62 8.91 0.88 -19.22
N ALA A 63 9.85 1.72 -19.65
CA ALA A 63 11.22 1.71 -19.12
C ALA A 63 11.25 2.03 -17.61
N ILE A 64 10.35 2.91 -17.15
CA ILE A 64 10.21 3.26 -15.73
C ILE A 64 9.25 2.30 -15.01
N GLY A 65 8.16 1.93 -15.67
CA GLY A 65 7.08 1.14 -15.07
C GLY A 65 7.44 -0.33 -14.90
N LEU A 66 8.21 -0.94 -15.81
CA LEU A 66 8.53 -2.37 -15.75
C LEU A 66 9.30 -2.78 -14.50
N PRO A 67 10.36 -2.06 -14.08
CA PRO A 67 11.02 -2.34 -12.81
C PRO A 67 10.09 -2.22 -11.61
N ALA A 68 9.16 -1.26 -11.60
CA ALA A 68 8.19 -1.08 -10.53
C ALA A 68 7.17 -2.23 -10.49
N ILE A 69 6.71 -2.70 -11.65
CA ILE A 69 5.83 -3.88 -11.77
C ILE A 69 6.53 -5.12 -11.23
N ILE A 70 7.79 -5.34 -11.59
CA ILE A 70 8.58 -6.49 -11.10
C ILE A 70 8.72 -6.44 -9.57
N ALA A 71 9.05 -5.27 -9.02
CA ALA A 71 9.17 -5.08 -7.58
C ALA A 71 7.85 -5.40 -6.85
N GLN A 72 6.71 -4.92 -7.39
CA GLN A 72 5.39 -5.19 -6.82
C GLN A 72 4.98 -6.66 -6.95
N ALA A 73 5.31 -7.30 -8.09
CA ALA A 73 5.05 -8.72 -8.31
C ALA A 73 5.84 -9.60 -7.33
N LEU A 74 7.09 -9.25 -7.01
CA LEU A 74 7.89 -9.97 -6.02
C LEU A 74 7.24 -9.98 -4.64
N MET A 75 6.63 -8.88 -4.20
CA MET A 75 5.88 -8.85 -2.94
C MET A 75 4.69 -9.82 -2.96
N SER A 76 3.95 -9.88 -4.06
CA SER A 76 2.83 -10.81 -4.22
C SER A 76 3.28 -12.27 -4.24
N ILE A 77 4.37 -12.55 -4.95
CA ILE A 77 4.98 -13.90 -5.01
C ILE A 77 5.46 -14.31 -3.62
N MET A 78 6.08 -13.42 -2.85
CA MET A 78 6.51 -13.70 -1.48
C MET A 78 5.34 -14.14 -0.61
N VAL A 79 4.23 -13.40 -0.64
CA VAL A 79 3.02 -13.75 0.13
C VAL A 79 2.46 -15.10 -0.31
N TYR A 80 2.42 -15.36 -1.60
CA TYR A 80 1.96 -16.65 -2.15
C TYR A 80 2.83 -17.82 -1.69
N VAL A 81 4.15 -17.71 -1.81
CA VAL A 81 5.12 -18.74 -1.38
C VAL A 81 5.03 -18.97 0.13
N MET A 82 4.93 -17.90 0.94
CA MET A 82 4.76 -18.03 2.39
C MET A 82 3.48 -18.79 2.74
N ASN A 83 2.37 -18.47 2.10
CA ASN A 83 1.12 -19.23 2.32
C ASN A 83 1.23 -20.69 1.88
N LEU A 84 1.98 -20.97 0.81
CA LEU A 84 2.21 -22.35 0.35
C LEU A 84 3.06 -23.15 1.36
N ILE A 85 4.07 -22.54 1.97
CA ILE A 85 4.90 -23.16 3.01
C ILE A 85 4.08 -23.39 4.29
N LEU A 86 3.29 -22.40 4.69
CA LEU A 86 2.54 -22.41 5.94
C LEU A 86 1.23 -23.23 5.85
N LYS A 87 0.84 -23.73 4.67
CA LYS A 87 -0.42 -24.48 4.49
C LYS A 87 -0.55 -25.73 5.39
N PHE A 88 0.59 -26.29 5.82
CA PHE A 88 0.61 -27.47 6.71
C PHE A 88 0.33 -27.16 8.19
N SER A 89 0.32 -25.88 8.57
CA SER A 89 0.01 -25.43 9.93
C SER A 89 -0.99 -24.28 9.90
N PRO A 90 -2.30 -24.57 10.04
CA PRO A 90 -3.35 -23.54 10.01
C PRO A 90 -3.13 -22.41 11.02
N SER A 91 -2.61 -22.74 12.20
CA SER A 91 -2.30 -21.74 13.24
C SER A 91 -1.17 -20.79 12.82
N ALA A 92 -0.12 -21.32 12.17
CA ALA A 92 0.98 -20.51 11.66
C ALA A 92 0.53 -19.65 10.47
N GLN A 93 -0.31 -20.19 9.59
CA GLN A 93 -0.88 -19.44 8.46
C GLN A 93 -1.75 -18.29 8.95
N THR A 94 -2.61 -18.51 9.95
CA THR A 94 -3.42 -17.46 10.56
C THR A 94 -2.54 -16.40 11.22
N ALA A 95 -1.52 -16.81 11.98
CA ALA A 95 -0.57 -15.90 12.62
C ALA A 95 0.16 -15.01 11.59
N TYR A 96 0.62 -15.61 10.48
CA TYR A 96 1.25 -14.87 9.40
C TYR A 96 0.30 -13.86 8.74
N GLY A 97 -0.96 -14.26 8.48
CA GLY A 97 -1.99 -13.38 7.93
C GLY A 97 -2.28 -12.17 8.82
N LEU A 98 -2.33 -12.38 10.15
CA LEU A 98 -2.50 -11.30 11.12
C LEU A 98 -1.26 -10.39 11.19
N PHE A 99 -0.06 -10.97 11.21
CA PHE A 99 1.19 -10.23 11.15
C PHE A 99 1.27 -9.37 9.88
N TYR A 100 0.91 -9.94 8.73
CA TYR A 100 0.91 -9.23 7.45
C TYR A 100 0.01 -7.98 7.46
N LYS A 101 -1.12 -8.00 8.18
CA LYS A 101 -1.97 -6.82 8.36
C LYS A 101 -1.27 -5.71 9.14
N VAL A 102 -0.55 -6.06 10.21
CA VAL A 102 0.25 -5.09 10.98
C VAL A 102 1.37 -4.53 10.13
N GLN A 103 2.09 -5.39 9.41
CA GLN A 103 3.15 -5.00 8.48
C GLN A 103 2.64 -4.02 7.42
N GLN A 104 1.51 -4.32 6.79
CA GLN A 104 0.90 -3.43 5.79
C GLN A 104 0.59 -2.05 6.36
N PHE A 105 0.11 -1.98 7.60
CA PHE A 105 -0.18 -0.69 8.24
C PHE A 105 1.09 0.16 8.39
N VAL A 106 2.19 -0.44 8.84
CA VAL A 106 3.49 0.24 8.97
C VAL A 106 4.03 0.65 7.59
N LEU A 107 3.96 -0.25 6.60
CA LEU A 107 4.43 0.01 5.24
C LEU A 107 3.62 1.10 4.52
N PHE A 108 2.32 1.21 4.76
CA PHE A 108 1.51 2.27 4.17
C PHE A 108 1.95 3.66 4.60
N LEU A 109 2.43 3.83 5.84
CA LEU A 109 3.00 5.09 6.29
C LEU A 109 4.28 5.44 5.49
N ALA A 110 5.15 4.46 5.26
CA ALA A 110 6.36 4.65 4.46
C ALA A 110 6.04 4.93 2.99
N PHE A 111 5.08 4.22 2.40
CA PHE A 111 4.62 4.47 1.04
C PHE A 111 3.99 5.84 0.89
N GLY A 112 3.17 6.28 1.86
CA GLY A 112 2.62 7.63 1.88
C GLY A 112 3.69 8.71 1.91
N LEU A 113 4.75 8.52 2.70
CA LEU A 113 5.89 9.43 2.74
C LEU A 113 6.66 9.44 1.42
N ARG A 114 6.92 8.29 0.81
CA ARG A 114 7.53 8.18 -0.52
C ARG A 114 6.71 8.95 -1.57
N ASP A 115 5.39 8.73 -1.58
CA ASP A 115 4.50 9.34 -2.56
C ASP A 115 4.38 10.85 -2.36
N ALA A 116 4.53 11.35 -1.12
CA ALA A 116 4.59 12.78 -0.83
C ALA A 116 5.91 13.43 -1.27
N ILE A 117 7.04 12.72 -1.16
CA ILE A 117 8.37 13.22 -1.51
C ILE A 117 8.61 13.19 -3.03
N THR A 118 8.04 12.20 -3.72
CA THR A 118 8.22 12.01 -5.17
C THR A 118 7.93 13.27 -6.00
N PRO A 119 6.81 13.99 -5.86
CA PRO A 119 6.54 15.20 -6.62
C PRO A 119 7.50 16.34 -6.27
N ILE A 120 7.98 16.42 -5.02
CA ILE A 120 8.95 17.45 -4.59
C ILE A 120 10.29 17.24 -5.33
N ILE A 121 10.74 15.99 -5.40
CA ILE A 121 11.98 15.64 -6.13
C ILE A 121 11.79 15.85 -7.63
N ALA A 122 10.64 15.46 -8.19
CA ALA A 122 10.34 15.65 -9.61
C ALA A 122 10.35 17.14 -10.00
N PHE A 123 9.76 18.00 -9.18
CA PHE A 123 9.79 19.45 -9.38
C PHE A 123 11.23 20.01 -9.28
N ALA A 124 12.01 19.57 -8.29
CA ALA A 124 13.40 19.95 -8.12
C ALA A 124 14.27 19.51 -9.32
N TYR A 125 13.95 18.35 -9.90
CA TYR A 125 14.60 17.83 -11.10
C TYR A 125 14.29 18.73 -12.31
N GLY A 126 13.02 19.09 -12.53
CA GLY A 126 12.63 20.02 -13.60
C GLY A 126 13.30 21.40 -13.50
N MET A 127 13.58 21.87 -12.28
CA MET A 127 14.34 23.10 -12.04
C MET A 127 15.87 22.93 -12.15
N HIS A 128 16.38 21.75 -12.49
CA HIS A 128 17.82 21.43 -12.52
C HIS A 128 18.58 21.74 -11.21
N SER A 129 17.89 21.73 -10.06
CA SER A 129 18.46 22.06 -8.77
C SER A 129 18.99 20.82 -8.06
N LYS A 130 20.27 20.46 -8.30
CA LYS A 130 20.94 19.32 -7.67
C LYS A 130 20.85 19.33 -6.14
N LYS A 131 21.00 20.52 -5.54
CA LYS A 131 20.94 20.67 -4.07
C LYS A 131 19.57 20.25 -3.53
N ARG A 132 18.46 20.73 -4.13
CA ARG A 132 17.09 20.38 -3.69
C ARG A 132 16.79 18.89 -3.88
N ILE A 133 17.30 18.28 -4.94
CA ILE A 133 17.17 16.83 -5.16
C ILE A 133 17.87 16.07 -4.05
N GLN A 134 19.13 16.42 -3.75
CA GLN A 134 19.91 15.78 -2.69
C GLN A 134 19.27 15.96 -1.31
N ASP A 135 18.80 17.16 -0.99
CA ASP A 135 18.11 17.46 0.27
C ASP A 135 16.80 16.64 0.35
N GLY A 136 16.01 16.58 -0.72
CA GLY A 136 14.79 15.78 -0.78
C GLY A 136 15.04 14.30 -0.54
N ILE A 137 16.05 13.71 -1.17
CA ILE A 137 16.43 12.31 -0.97
C ILE A 137 16.93 12.09 0.47
N ARG A 138 17.84 12.96 0.94
CA ARG A 138 18.44 12.84 2.28
C ARG A 138 17.38 12.91 3.39
N TYR A 139 16.55 13.93 3.38
CA TYR A 139 15.50 14.09 4.39
C TYR A 139 14.42 13.00 4.23
N GLY A 140 14.08 12.64 3.00
CA GLY A 140 13.16 11.54 2.74
C GLY A 140 13.63 10.22 3.35
N LEU A 141 14.91 9.87 3.16
CA LEU A 141 15.50 8.67 3.75
C LEU A 141 15.52 8.76 5.29
N ILE A 142 15.93 9.89 5.86
CA ILE A 142 15.96 10.07 7.31
C ILE A 142 14.56 9.88 7.91
N TYR A 143 13.54 10.54 7.36
CA TYR A 143 12.17 10.41 7.85
C TYR A 143 11.63 8.98 7.69
N THR A 144 11.92 8.32 6.57
CA THR A 144 11.51 6.92 6.37
C THR A 144 12.16 6.00 7.39
N ILE A 145 13.48 6.13 7.62
CA ILE A 145 14.20 5.30 8.59
C ILE A 145 13.64 5.55 10.01
N VAL A 146 13.45 6.80 10.40
CA VAL A 146 12.86 7.12 11.72
C VAL A 146 11.47 6.51 11.87
N LEU A 147 10.64 6.64 10.84
CA LEU A 147 9.28 6.09 10.85
C LEU A 147 9.31 4.55 10.96
N MET A 148 10.22 3.89 10.24
CA MET A 148 10.37 2.44 10.30
C MET A 148 10.90 1.96 11.66
N ILE A 149 11.86 2.67 12.24
CA ILE A 149 12.35 2.37 13.60
C ILE A 149 11.21 2.51 14.63
N VAL A 150 10.40 3.56 14.52
CA VAL A 150 9.20 3.72 15.39
C VAL A 150 8.22 2.58 15.17
N GLY A 151 7.98 2.18 13.92
CA GLY A 151 7.13 1.03 13.59
C GLY A 151 7.64 -0.26 14.23
N VAL A 152 8.94 -0.56 14.10
CA VAL A 152 9.58 -1.71 14.76
C VAL A 152 9.41 -1.62 16.28
N ALA A 153 9.72 -0.47 16.87
CA ALA A 153 9.61 -0.29 18.32
C ALA A 153 8.18 -0.56 18.82
N ILE A 154 7.16 -0.07 18.12
CA ILE A 154 5.76 -0.31 18.47
C ILE A 154 5.42 -1.80 18.38
N THR A 155 5.86 -2.47 17.32
CA THR A 155 5.59 -3.90 17.12
C THR A 155 6.32 -4.79 18.13
N GLU A 156 7.54 -4.41 18.55
CA GLU A 156 8.34 -5.14 19.56
C GLU A 156 7.87 -4.91 20.99
N ILE A 157 7.43 -3.68 21.32
CA ILE A 157 7.00 -3.35 22.68
C ILE A 157 5.59 -3.86 22.97
N PHE A 158 4.69 -3.84 21.96
CA PHE A 158 3.27 -4.15 22.14
C PHE A 158 2.76 -5.38 21.36
N PRO A 159 3.52 -6.47 21.18
CA PRO A 159 3.07 -7.61 20.39
C PRO A 159 1.83 -8.28 21.01
N GLY A 160 1.74 -8.31 22.34
CA GLY A 160 0.60 -8.85 23.07
C GLY A 160 -0.68 -8.02 22.89
N ALA A 161 -0.57 -6.70 22.80
CA ALA A 161 -1.72 -5.82 22.54
C ALA A 161 -2.29 -6.06 21.13
N PHE A 162 -1.43 -6.21 20.13
CA PHE A 162 -1.86 -6.58 18.77
C PHE A 162 -2.50 -7.96 18.73
N ALA A 163 -1.94 -8.94 19.44
CA ALA A 163 -2.51 -10.28 19.54
C ALA A 163 -3.94 -10.26 20.13
N THR A 164 -4.18 -9.39 21.10
CA THR A 164 -5.51 -9.21 21.70
C THR A 164 -6.44 -8.45 20.77
N LEU A 165 -5.97 -7.38 20.15
CA LEU A 165 -6.74 -6.56 19.20
C LEU A 165 -7.24 -7.37 18.00
N PHE A 166 -6.40 -8.26 17.48
CA PHE A 166 -6.75 -9.12 16.35
C PHE A 166 -7.38 -10.46 16.76
N ASN A 167 -7.64 -10.65 18.05
CA ASN A 167 -8.24 -11.88 18.60
C ASN A 167 -7.53 -13.15 18.09
N ALA A 168 -6.20 -13.19 18.23
CA ALA A 168 -5.35 -14.23 17.65
C ALA A 168 -5.63 -15.65 18.20
N GLY A 169 -6.39 -15.80 19.29
CA GLY A 169 -6.86 -17.08 19.84
C GLY A 169 -5.72 -18.10 20.02
N GLN A 170 -5.88 -19.27 19.41
CA GLN A 170 -4.90 -20.37 19.46
C GLN A 170 -3.58 -20.05 18.72
N SER A 171 -3.58 -19.04 17.83
CA SER A 171 -2.40 -18.64 17.05
C SER A 171 -1.56 -17.57 17.74
N ARG A 172 -1.88 -17.21 19.01
CA ARG A 172 -1.25 -16.09 19.73
C ARG A 172 0.26 -16.23 19.89
N GLU A 173 0.74 -17.43 20.26
CA GLU A 173 2.17 -17.68 20.43
C GLU A 173 2.94 -17.56 19.11
N TYR A 174 2.41 -18.16 18.04
CA TYR A 174 2.99 -18.03 16.70
C TYR A 174 2.97 -16.58 16.21
N PHE A 175 1.91 -15.84 16.51
CA PHE A 175 1.79 -14.43 16.14
C PHE A 175 2.82 -13.56 16.86
N ILE A 176 2.99 -13.72 18.18
CA ILE A 176 3.99 -12.97 18.97
C ILE A 176 5.41 -13.33 18.50
N GLY A 177 5.70 -14.61 18.24
CA GLY A 177 6.97 -15.04 17.70
C GLY A 177 7.24 -14.44 16.31
N ALA A 178 6.25 -14.48 15.43
CA ALA A 178 6.33 -13.85 14.10
C ALA A 178 6.59 -12.34 14.21
N MET A 179 5.87 -11.62 15.08
CA MET A 179 6.07 -10.18 15.30
C MET A 179 7.51 -9.87 15.66
N ARG A 180 8.11 -10.59 16.60
CA ARG A 180 9.49 -10.33 17.07
C ARG A 180 10.57 -10.66 16.06
N ILE A 181 10.38 -11.67 15.22
CA ILE A 181 11.40 -12.10 14.25
C ILE A 181 11.28 -11.29 12.97
N ILE A 182 10.06 -11.09 12.46
CA ILE A 182 9.86 -10.53 11.13
C ILE A 182 9.82 -8.99 11.17
N SER A 183 9.47 -8.36 12.31
CA SER A 183 9.49 -6.90 12.44
C SER A 183 10.86 -6.27 12.16
N ILE A 184 11.95 -7.00 12.41
CA ILE A 184 13.31 -6.56 12.06
C ILE A 184 13.45 -6.31 10.55
N SER A 185 12.68 -7.00 9.72
CA SER A 185 12.68 -6.82 8.26
C SER A 185 12.07 -5.50 7.77
N PHE A 186 11.54 -4.66 8.66
CA PHE A 186 11.01 -3.34 8.29
C PHE A 186 12.11 -2.31 8.00
N ILE A 187 13.32 -2.54 8.49
CA ILE A 187 14.50 -1.70 8.29
C ILE A 187 15.34 -2.23 7.13
#